data_e5e2465d9750bc04eaf972b31c624795
#
_entry.id   e5e2465d9750bc04eaf972b31c624795
#
_cell.length_a   1.000
_cell.length_b   1.000
_cell.length_c   1.000
_cell.angle_alpha   90.00
_cell.angle_beta   90.00
_cell.angle_gamma   90.00
#
_symmetry.space_group_name_H-M   'P 1'
#
loop_
_entity.id
_entity.type
_entity.pdbx_description
1 polymer ?
#
loop_
_entity_poly.entity_id
_entity_poly.type
_entity_poly.pdbx_seq_one_letter_code
_entity_poly.pdbx_strand_id
1 'polypeptide(L)'
;MKTLGRALAFVGGLLFVVNASAAAQGKAEDREAVRRAVLDYVEGFYEGDTTKLVRSVLPTVYKYGYSKRGETYAGSQMQWAGFMSYANGIKAGRNKTPANAPKEITLFEVQDQTASAKLTAWWGIDYLLVAKHDGRWMITHVMWQSPPPTR
;
A
#
# COMPACT_ATOMS: atom_id res chain seq x y z
N MET A 1 23.78 22.39 62.46
CA MET A 1 22.58 21.79 61.94
C MET A 1 22.10 22.62 60.73
N LYS A 2 22.37 22.23 59.50
CA LYS A 2 21.81 22.86 58.32
C LYS A 2 21.42 21.76 57.35
N THR A 3 20.16 21.70 57.05
CA THR A 3 19.44 20.81 56.19
C THR A 3 19.84 21.04 54.74
N LEU A 4 20.40 20.01 54.08
CA LEU A 4 20.45 19.92 52.65
C LEU A 4 19.32 18.97 52.19
N GLY A 5 18.28 19.54 51.67
CA GLY A 5 17.13 18.80 51.18
C GLY A 5 16.79 19.14 49.74
N ARG A 6 16.72 18.10 48.89
CA ARG A 6 15.84 17.99 47.73
C ARG A 6 16.04 18.92 46.54
N ALA A 7 16.81 18.47 45.58
CA ALA A 7 16.64 18.86 44.18
C ALA A 7 17.17 17.75 43.24
N LEU A 8 16.47 16.64 43.12
CA LEU A 8 16.73 15.63 42.06
C LEU A 8 15.45 14.85 41.75
N ALA A 9 14.54 15.44 41.02
CA ALA A 9 13.37 14.70 40.50
C ALA A 9 12.62 15.41 39.35
N PHE A 10 13.28 16.03 38.37
CA PHE A 10 12.51 16.63 37.26
C PHE A 10 13.14 16.50 35.85
N VAL A 11 14.24 15.76 35.68
CA VAL A 11 14.88 15.65 34.35
C VAL A 11 14.42 14.40 33.55
N GLY A 12 13.86 13.37 34.20
CA GLY A 12 13.47 12.12 33.56
C GLY A 12 12.18 12.17 32.75
N GLY A 13 11.23 13.06 33.11
CA GLY A 13 9.91 13.08 32.49
C GLY A 13 9.86 13.70 31.08
N LEU A 14 10.72 14.68 30.81
CA LEU A 14 10.71 15.41 29.54
C LEU A 14 11.27 14.58 28.37
N LEU A 15 12.27 13.72 28.61
CA LEU A 15 12.87 12.84 27.58
C LEU A 15 11.92 11.72 27.13
N PHE A 16 11.06 11.19 28.02
CA PHE A 16 10.09 10.16 27.67
C PHE A 16 8.95 10.69 26.79
N VAL A 17 8.48 11.91 27.03
CA VAL A 17 7.39 12.52 26.24
C VAL A 17 7.85 12.83 24.82
N VAL A 18 9.07 13.30 24.62
CA VAL A 18 9.61 13.61 23.29
C VAL A 18 9.78 12.35 22.44
N ASN A 19 10.27 11.25 23.03
CA ASN A 19 10.43 9.97 22.34
C ASN A 19 9.10 9.34 21.92
N ALA A 20 8.07 9.41 22.75
CA ALA A 20 6.73 8.89 22.44
C ALA A 20 6.08 9.68 21.29
N SER A 21 6.25 11.00 21.26
CA SER A 21 5.73 11.85 20.17
C SER A 21 6.43 11.58 18.84
N ALA A 22 7.75 11.42 18.82
CA ALA A 22 8.51 11.10 17.61
C ALA A 22 8.15 9.72 17.05
N ALA A 23 7.99 8.71 17.91
CA ALA A 23 7.56 7.36 17.49
C ALA A 23 6.14 7.35 16.94
N ALA A 24 5.22 8.12 17.53
CA ALA A 24 3.85 8.25 17.02
C ALA A 24 3.81 8.95 15.66
N GLN A 25 4.61 9.98 15.46
CA GLN A 25 4.75 10.69 14.20
C GLN A 25 5.34 9.79 13.11
N GLY A 26 6.42 9.06 13.38
CA GLY A 26 7.01 8.10 12.44
C GLY A 26 6.01 7.04 11.98
N LYS A 27 5.19 6.52 12.90
CA LYS A 27 4.11 5.58 12.54
C LYS A 27 3.02 6.22 11.66
N ALA A 28 2.69 7.48 11.88
CA ALA A 28 1.72 8.19 11.05
C ALA A 28 2.27 8.44 9.64
N GLU A 29 3.53 8.81 9.52
CA GLU A 29 4.23 8.99 8.24
C GLU A 29 4.33 7.68 7.46
N ASP A 30 4.68 6.56 8.10
CA ASP A 30 4.71 5.25 7.48
C ASP A 30 3.33 4.81 6.98
N ARG A 31 2.27 5.06 7.75
CA ARG A 31 0.89 4.78 7.31
C ARG A 31 0.51 5.57 6.05
N GLU A 32 0.86 6.83 5.98
CA GLU A 32 0.59 7.66 4.80
C GLU A 32 1.45 7.22 3.60
N ALA A 33 2.71 6.86 3.82
CA ALA A 33 3.59 6.35 2.77
C ALA A 33 3.10 5.00 2.21
N VAL A 34 2.60 4.09 3.05
CA VAL A 34 1.95 2.85 2.60
C VAL A 34 0.69 3.16 1.80
N ARG A 35 -0.16 4.08 2.28
CA ARG A 35 -1.35 4.53 1.55
C ARG A 35 -0.98 5.10 0.19
N ARG A 36 0.06 5.92 0.12
CA ARG A 36 0.57 6.50 -1.12
C ARG A 36 1.05 5.43 -2.11
N ALA A 37 1.77 4.41 -1.63
CA ALA A 37 2.20 3.29 -2.46
C ALA A 37 1.01 2.54 -3.07
N VAL A 38 -0.03 2.25 -2.28
CA VAL A 38 -1.24 1.60 -2.79
C VAL A 38 -2.01 2.50 -3.76
N LEU A 39 -2.07 3.80 -3.51
CA LEU A 39 -2.71 4.77 -4.40
C LEU A 39 -1.96 4.89 -5.73
N ASP A 40 -0.62 4.97 -5.70
CA ASP A 40 0.21 4.99 -6.91
C ASP A 40 0.05 3.71 -7.75
N TYR A 41 -0.11 2.56 -7.10
CA TYR A 41 -0.39 1.30 -7.77
C TYR A 41 -1.72 1.34 -8.56
N VAL A 42 -2.82 1.72 -7.92
CA VAL A 42 -4.12 1.76 -8.59
C VAL A 42 -4.17 2.85 -9.65
N GLU A 43 -3.62 4.01 -9.39
CA GLU A 43 -3.56 5.12 -10.34
C GLU A 43 -2.65 4.81 -11.52
N GLY A 44 -1.52 4.13 -11.28
CA GLY A 44 -0.63 3.67 -12.34
C GLY A 44 -1.35 2.81 -13.37
N PHE A 45 -2.23 1.91 -12.92
CA PHE A 45 -3.09 1.14 -13.82
C PHE A 45 -4.21 1.99 -14.43
N TYR A 46 -4.89 2.83 -13.66
CA TYR A 46 -6.05 3.59 -14.15
C TYR A 46 -5.69 4.64 -15.20
N GLU A 47 -4.55 5.28 -15.02
CA GLU A 47 -4.08 6.39 -15.86
C GLU A 47 -3.11 5.91 -16.95
N GLY A 48 -2.63 4.65 -16.87
CA GLY A 48 -1.58 4.15 -17.73
C GLY A 48 -0.21 4.78 -17.42
N ASP A 49 -0.02 5.22 -16.17
CA ASP A 49 1.23 5.84 -15.71
C ASP A 49 2.18 4.80 -15.13
N THR A 50 3.10 4.33 -15.98
CA THR A 50 4.13 3.37 -15.56
C THR A 50 5.08 3.91 -14.52
N THR A 51 5.25 5.22 -14.39
CA THR A 51 6.15 5.82 -13.38
C THR A 51 5.60 5.65 -11.97
N LYS A 52 4.26 5.72 -11.81
CA LYS A 52 3.58 5.41 -10.56
C LYS A 52 3.80 3.95 -10.16
N LEU A 53 3.70 3.00 -11.11
CA LEU A 53 3.98 1.58 -10.86
C LEU A 53 5.43 1.34 -10.43
N VAL A 54 6.40 1.94 -11.13
CA VAL A 54 7.84 1.78 -10.81
C VAL A 54 8.17 2.27 -9.42
N ARG A 55 7.55 3.34 -8.93
CA ARG A 55 7.86 3.86 -7.59
C ARG A 55 7.11 3.15 -6.46
N SER A 56 6.04 2.40 -6.76
CA SER A 56 5.16 1.79 -5.76
C SER A 56 5.19 0.26 -5.70
N VAL A 57 5.75 -0.39 -6.72
CA VAL A 57 5.75 -1.86 -6.82
C VAL A 57 7.16 -2.36 -7.09
N LEU A 58 7.59 -3.40 -6.38
CA LEU A 58 8.85 -4.06 -6.69
C LEU A 58 8.75 -4.81 -8.02
N PRO A 59 9.78 -4.76 -8.89
CA PRO A 59 9.80 -5.54 -10.13
C PRO A 59 9.72 -7.06 -9.91
N THR A 60 10.07 -7.53 -8.71
CA THR A 60 9.96 -8.94 -8.30
C THR A 60 8.61 -9.28 -7.68
N VAL A 61 7.61 -8.41 -7.79
CA VAL A 61 6.29 -8.59 -7.22
C VAL A 61 5.67 -9.94 -7.62
N TYR A 62 5.10 -10.64 -6.64
CA TYR A 62 4.26 -11.80 -6.90
C TYR A 62 2.79 -11.37 -6.92
N LYS A 63 2.20 -11.33 -8.10
CA LYS A 63 0.75 -11.07 -8.25
C LYS A 63 0.07 -12.29 -8.84
N TYR A 64 -0.86 -12.84 -8.08
CA TYR A 64 -1.73 -13.93 -8.50
C TYR A 64 -3.19 -13.57 -8.22
N GLY A 65 -4.09 -14.04 -9.06
CA GLY A 65 -5.50 -13.79 -8.80
C GLY A 65 -6.44 -14.57 -9.66
N TYR A 66 -7.73 -14.38 -9.36
CA TYR A 66 -8.82 -15.15 -9.91
C TYR A 66 -9.77 -14.25 -10.71
N SER A 67 -9.75 -14.41 -12.03
CA SER A 67 -10.72 -13.76 -12.91
C SER A 67 -11.97 -14.62 -13.04
N LYS A 68 -13.14 -13.99 -12.91
CA LYS A 68 -14.41 -14.67 -13.12
C LYS A 68 -14.64 -14.93 -14.62
N ARG A 69 -15.07 -16.15 -14.96
CA ARG A 69 -15.44 -16.58 -16.31
C ARG A 69 -16.76 -17.35 -16.24
N GLY A 70 -17.88 -16.66 -16.55
CA GLY A 70 -19.20 -17.23 -16.32
C GLY A 70 -19.41 -17.52 -14.83
N GLU A 71 -19.72 -18.78 -14.47
CA GLU A 71 -19.92 -19.23 -13.09
C GLU A 71 -18.64 -19.71 -12.39
N THR A 72 -17.49 -19.75 -13.09
CA THR A 72 -16.23 -20.27 -12.58
C THR A 72 -15.17 -19.18 -12.42
N TYR A 73 -14.09 -19.51 -11.72
CA TYR A 73 -12.91 -18.66 -11.58
C TYR A 73 -11.70 -19.33 -12.22
N ALA A 74 -10.91 -18.56 -12.97
CA ALA A 74 -9.62 -18.99 -13.49
C ALA A 74 -8.50 -18.22 -12.80
N GLY A 75 -7.55 -18.96 -12.20
CA GLY A 75 -6.38 -18.39 -11.57
C GLY A 75 -5.29 -18.08 -12.58
N SER A 76 -4.60 -16.96 -12.41
CA SER A 76 -3.44 -16.60 -13.24
C SER A 76 -2.48 -15.69 -12.50
N GLN A 77 -1.19 -15.79 -12.87
CA GLN A 77 -0.16 -14.88 -12.40
C GLN A 77 0.00 -13.72 -13.38
N MET A 78 0.19 -12.51 -12.85
CA MET A 78 0.62 -11.35 -13.62
C MET A 78 2.05 -10.97 -13.23
N GLN A 79 2.98 -11.15 -14.12
CA GLN A 79 4.38 -10.77 -13.94
C GLN A 79 4.57 -9.26 -14.16
N TRP A 80 5.73 -8.72 -13.75
CA TRP A 80 6.06 -7.30 -13.90
C TRP A 80 5.89 -6.77 -15.32
N ALA A 81 6.30 -7.52 -16.34
CA ALA A 81 6.08 -7.16 -17.74
C ALA A 81 4.59 -6.98 -18.08
N GLY A 82 3.72 -7.76 -17.44
CA GLY A 82 2.26 -7.63 -17.56
C GLY A 82 1.73 -6.33 -16.97
N PHE A 83 2.28 -5.87 -15.85
CA PHE A 83 1.95 -4.55 -15.26
C PHE A 83 2.23 -3.44 -16.27
N MET A 84 3.45 -3.43 -16.82
CA MET A 84 3.87 -2.41 -17.80
C MET A 84 3.03 -2.48 -19.07
N SER A 85 2.78 -3.68 -19.60
CA SER A 85 1.99 -3.87 -20.81
C SER A 85 0.55 -3.39 -20.62
N TYR A 86 -0.07 -3.70 -19.47
CA TYR A 86 -1.42 -3.25 -19.18
C TYR A 86 -1.51 -1.72 -19.08
N ALA A 87 -0.62 -1.09 -18.30
CA ALA A 87 -0.58 0.37 -18.15
C ALA A 87 -0.35 1.06 -19.51
N ASN A 88 0.60 0.58 -20.31
CA ASN A 88 0.82 1.09 -21.66
C ASN A 88 -0.41 0.89 -22.56
N GLY A 89 -1.18 -0.18 -22.35
CA GLY A 89 -2.46 -0.43 -23.04
C GLY A 89 -3.50 0.65 -22.72
N ILE A 90 -3.63 1.02 -21.44
CA ILE A 90 -4.50 2.12 -21.00
C ILE A 90 -4.05 3.44 -21.65
N LYS A 91 -2.77 3.78 -21.54
CA LYS A 91 -2.20 5.00 -22.13
C LYS A 91 -2.43 5.09 -23.64
N ALA A 92 -2.38 3.96 -24.34
CA ALA A 92 -2.65 3.86 -25.77
C ALA A 92 -4.15 3.80 -26.13
N GLY A 93 -5.05 3.90 -25.15
CA GLY A 93 -6.51 3.88 -25.36
C GLY A 93 -7.08 2.49 -25.71
N ARG A 94 -6.30 1.40 -25.59
CA ARG A 94 -6.79 0.04 -25.85
C ARG A 94 -7.78 -0.44 -24.79
N ASN A 95 -7.60 -0.02 -23.56
CA ASN A 95 -8.54 -0.24 -22.45
C ASN A 95 -8.88 1.11 -21.84
N LYS A 96 -10.06 1.24 -21.28
CA LYS A 96 -10.47 2.47 -20.59
C LYS A 96 -10.86 2.15 -19.15
N THR A 97 -10.31 2.92 -18.25
CA THR A 97 -10.77 2.92 -16.86
C THR A 97 -12.14 3.60 -16.78
N PRO A 98 -13.13 3.00 -16.11
CA PRO A 98 -14.41 3.67 -15.88
C PRO A 98 -14.23 5.02 -15.17
N ALA A 99 -15.02 6.03 -15.54
CA ALA A 99 -14.91 7.39 -14.97
C ALA A 99 -15.05 7.41 -13.43
N ASN A 100 -15.91 6.53 -12.89
CA ASN A 100 -16.17 6.41 -11.46
C ASN A 100 -15.47 5.19 -10.84
N ALA A 101 -14.32 4.78 -11.36
CA ALA A 101 -13.58 3.65 -10.85
C ALA A 101 -13.17 3.85 -9.39
N PRO A 102 -13.54 2.93 -8.46
CA PRO A 102 -13.24 3.09 -7.05
C PRO A 102 -11.74 2.96 -6.77
N LYS A 103 -11.25 3.72 -5.80
CA LYS A 103 -9.89 3.65 -5.26
C LYS A 103 -9.94 3.57 -3.72
N GLU A 104 -10.70 2.61 -3.19
CA GLU A 104 -10.91 2.50 -1.74
C GLU A 104 -9.79 1.69 -1.10
N ILE A 105 -9.07 2.32 -0.18
CA ILE A 105 -7.90 1.73 0.49
C ILE A 105 -8.18 1.56 1.96
N THR A 106 -8.09 0.32 2.44
CA THR A 106 -8.08 -0.03 3.86
C THR A 106 -6.69 -0.53 4.24
N LEU A 107 -6.03 0.16 5.16
CA LEU A 107 -4.79 -0.34 5.77
C LEU A 107 -5.16 -1.21 6.97
N PHE A 108 -4.70 -2.47 6.99
CA PHE A 108 -4.92 -3.35 8.13
C PHE A 108 -3.88 -3.09 9.22
N GLU A 109 -2.62 -3.31 8.89
CA GLU A 109 -1.51 -3.13 9.82
C GLU A 109 -0.32 -2.48 9.13
N VAL A 110 0.38 -1.61 9.84
CA VAL A 110 1.63 -1.00 9.39
C VAL A 110 2.62 -1.09 10.55
N GLN A 111 3.69 -1.84 10.32
CA GLN A 111 4.84 -2.00 11.22
C GLN A 111 6.05 -1.24 10.66
N ASP A 112 7.22 -1.40 11.24
CA ASP A 112 8.42 -0.62 10.86
C ASP A 112 8.95 -0.97 9.46
N GLN A 113 8.78 -2.22 9.01
CA GLN A 113 9.31 -2.72 7.73
C GLN A 113 8.25 -3.39 6.84
N THR A 114 7.09 -3.73 7.38
CA THR A 114 6.04 -4.46 6.66
C THR A 114 4.66 -3.88 6.92
N ALA A 115 3.79 -3.99 5.92
CA ALA A 115 2.41 -3.56 6.03
C ALA A 115 1.48 -4.45 5.21
N SER A 116 0.18 -4.43 5.54
CA SER A 116 -0.86 -5.08 4.77
C SER A 116 -2.04 -4.15 4.51
N ALA A 117 -2.63 -4.30 3.33
CA ALA A 117 -3.74 -3.45 2.88
C ALA A 117 -4.74 -4.21 2.01
N LYS A 118 -5.93 -3.63 1.88
CA LYS A 118 -6.93 -4.00 0.88
C LYS A 118 -7.20 -2.81 -0.02
N LEU A 119 -7.26 -3.07 -1.31
CA LEU A 119 -7.72 -2.12 -2.31
C LEU A 119 -9.01 -2.65 -2.96
N THR A 120 -10.06 -1.83 -2.99
CA THR A 120 -11.22 -2.05 -3.84
C THR A 120 -11.05 -1.21 -5.11
N ALA A 121 -10.91 -1.88 -6.23
CA ALA A 121 -10.74 -1.30 -7.55
C ALA A 121 -11.86 -1.75 -8.50
N TRP A 122 -11.98 -1.15 -9.69
CA TRP A 122 -13.03 -1.53 -10.64
C TRP A 122 -12.90 -2.99 -11.12
N TRP A 123 -11.68 -3.54 -11.11
CA TRP A 123 -11.44 -4.95 -11.47
C TRP A 123 -11.73 -5.95 -10.36
N GLY A 124 -11.99 -5.49 -9.13
CA GLY A 124 -12.26 -6.31 -7.96
C GLY A 124 -11.47 -5.88 -6.72
N ILE A 125 -11.06 -6.85 -5.92
CA ILE A 125 -10.38 -6.64 -4.65
C ILE A 125 -8.96 -7.18 -4.74
N ASP A 126 -7.99 -6.36 -4.35
CA ASP A 126 -6.60 -6.74 -4.16
C ASP A 126 -6.27 -6.75 -2.66
N TYR A 127 -5.68 -7.84 -2.17
CA TYR A 127 -4.99 -7.91 -0.89
C TYR A 127 -3.51 -7.74 -1.13
N LEU A 128 -2.90 -6.80 -0.41
CA LEU A 128 -1.56 -6.30 -0.69
C LEU A 128 -0.64 -6.51 0.51
N LEU A 129 0.57 -7.03 0.26
CA LEU A 129 1.67 -6.96 1.21
C LEU A 129 2.67 -5.91 0.70
N VAL A 130 3.07 -5.05 1.61
CA VAL A 130 3.94 -3.89 1.33
C VAL A 130 5.15 -3.96 2.26
N ALA A 131 6.33 -3.69 1.74
CA ALA A 131 7.56 -3.67 2.54
C ALA A 131 8.38 -2.41 2.26
N LYS A 132 9.19 -2.01 3.23
CA LYS A 132 10.08 -0.87 3.11
C LYS A 132 11.41 -1.33 2.47
N HIS A 133 11.68 -0.88 1.25
CA HIS A 133 12.90 -1.12 0.49
C HIS A 133 13.65 0.19 0.29
N ASP A 134 14.89 0.27 0.75
CA ASP A 134 15.71 1.47 0.67
C ASP A 134 14.97 2.73 1.16
N GLY A 135 14.28 2.60 2.29
CA GLY A 135 13.48 3.67 2.90
C GLY A 135 12.14 3.97 2.20
N ARG A 136 11.76 3.25 1.14
CA ARG A 136 10.51 3.45 0.41
C ARG A 136 9.55 2.27 0.60
N TRP A 137 8.29 2.56 0.82
CA TRP A 137 7.25 1.54 0.87
C TRP A 137 6.85 1.08 -0.53
N MET A 138 7.01 -0.23 -0.80
CA MET A 138 6.76 -0.84 -2.10
C MET A 138 5.94 -2.13 -1.96
N ILE A 139 5.01 -2.35 -2.87
CA ILE A 139 4.18 -3.56 -2.91
C ILE A 139 5.03 -4.74 -3.38
N THR A 140 5.01 -5.82 -2.59
CA THR A 140 5.76 -7.06 -2.84
C THR A 140 4.87 -8.21 -3.28
N HIS A 141 3.61 -8.26 -2.78
CA HIS A 141 2.65 -9.31 -3.11
C HIS A 141 1.26 -8.73 -3.34
N VAL A 142 0.54 -9.32 -4.28
CA VAL A 142 -0.85 -9.00 -4.58
C VAL A 142 -1.62 -10.31 -4.77
N MET A 143 -2.68 -10.51 -3.98
CA MET A 143 -3.69 -11.52 -4.23
C MET A 143 -4.98 -10.83 -4.61
N TRP A 144 -5.51 -11.09 -5.82
CA TRP A 144 -6.68 -10.38 -6.31
C TRP A 144 -7.81 -11.32 -6.77
N GLN A 145 -9.01 -10.79 -6.78
CA GLN A 145 -10.17 -11.50 -7.31
C GLN A 145 -11.13 -10.51 -7.97
N SER A 146 -11.71 -10.92 -9.10
CA SER A 146 -12.84 -10.23 -9.71
C SER A 146 -13.99 -10.07 -8.72
N PRO A 147 -14.86 -9.04 -8.85
CA PRO A 147 -16.03 -8.89 -7.98
C PRO A 147 -16.84 -10.17 -7.95
N PRO A 148 -17.42 -10.55 -6.78
CA PRO A 148 -18.41 -11.62 -6.74
C PRO A 148 -19.62 -11.26 -7.59
N PRO A 149 -20.45 -12.24 -8.00
CA PRO A 149 -21.70 -11.94 -8.69
C PRO A 149 -22.54 -11.03 -7.79
N THR A 150 -23.15 -10.01 -8.39
CA THR A 150 -24.22 -9.28 -7.74
C THR A 150 -25.39 -10.27 -7.51
N ARG A 151 -25.75 -10.46 -6.26
CA ARG A 151 -26.92 -11.25 -5.88
C ARG A 151 -28.19 -10.48 -6.21
#